data_0665108ba38fa9a1678ddcf8eb23d101
#
_entry.id   0665108ba38fa9a1678ddcf8eb23d101
#
_cell.length_a   1.000
_cell.length_b   1.000
_cell.length_c   1.000
_cell.angle_alpha   90.00
_cell.angle_beta   90.00
_cell.angle_gamma   90.00
#
_symmetry.space_group_name_H-M   'P 1'
#
loop_
_entity.id
_entity.type
_entity.pdbx_description
1 polymer ?
#
loop_
_entity_poly.entity_id
_entity_poly.type
_entity_poly.pdbx_seq_one_letter_code
_entity_poly.pdbx_strand_id
1 'polypeptide(L)'
;MAPPTRNLVNLEAVSKSFGDRPLLDAVSTGVNAGERIGVVGRNGAGKTTLLYVLAGLEPVDAGRVSSAADVHLGMLRQNPVFDPLMTILEAVVGTGATHEWAAKPRVREVLEGLLGGHDDELLDRRLGDLSGGERRRVELARLLVADLDLLLLDEPTNHLDVEIVAWLAEHLKARTGLALVVVTHDRWFLDEVCDRTWEVVGGAVDEYDGGYSAYVLSKAERERQSAASEARRNNLLRKELAWLRRGAPARTSKPKFRIDAANELISAEPPPRDAVELLSFADARLGKTVFEVHDATLFMGSKRLFDHLTWNIGPGQRIGILGANGAGKTSLLRMLLGEVHPSHGRLVTGKTVKPAYLSQHLEELDPTWRVIEAVERVAQRVDLGKGRELSAGQLCERLGFGADGQWTPVGDLSGGERRRLQLTRLLMGAPNVLILDEPTNDFDVETLSALEDLLDGFAGTLLIVSHDRYFLERVCDDFVGLLGDEQVRDLPSGVDEYLRRRAAVRLEAERRASVAAPSSPAKSSAARDREVQKAQARLERQIDKLRQREVELHDLLAEHSTDYEKVTVLGEELRDVETRRSLLEDEWLTFVE
;
A
#
# COMPACT_ATOMS: atom_id res chain seq x y z
N MET A 1 -21.34 20.50 -23.24
CA MET A 1 -21.74 19.73 -22.05
C MET A 1 -21.19 18.32 -22.23
N ALA A 2 -20.32 17.86 -21.35
CA ALA A 2 -19.95 16.45 -21.33
C ALA A 2 -21.24 15.62 -21.07
N PRO A 3 -21.38 14.40 -21.65
CA PRO A 3 -22.51 13.54 -21.34
C PRO A 3 -22.56 13.27 -19.84
N PRO A 4 -23.76 13.13 -19.24
CA PRO A 4 -23.86 12.82 -17.81
C PRO A 4 -23.08 11.53 -17.53
N THR A 5 -22.13 11.60 -16.63
CA THR A 5 -21.35 10.44 -16.19
C THR A 5 -22.30 9.44 -15.55
N ARG A 6 -22.24 8.17 -15.99
CA ARG A 6 -23.07 7.08 -15.46
C ARG A 6 -22.72 6.86 -13.99
N ASN A 7 -23.70 6.96 -13.09
CA ASN A 7 -23.54 6.59 -11.69
C ASN A 7 -23.47 5.06 -11.58
N LEU A 8 -22.45 4.55 -10.87
CA LEU A 8 -22.24 3.11 -10.67
C LEU A 8 -22.78 2.65 -9.33
N VAL A 9 -22.45 3.36 -8.25
CA VAL A 9 -22.91 3.07 -6.89
C VAL A 9 -23.24 4.38 -6.19
N ASN A 10 -24.34 4.42 -5.44
CA ASN A 10 -24.79 5.57 -4.69
C ASN A 10 -25.18 5.19 -3.25
N LEU A 11 -24.74 5.98 -2.28
CA LEU A 11 -25.10 5.91 -0.87
C LEU A 11 -26.05 7.07 -0.55
N GLU A 12 -27.18 6.79 0.11
CA GLU A 12 -28.20 7.77 0.50
C GLU A 12 -28.41 7.68 2.02
N ALA A 13 -27.93 8.66 2.77
CA ALA A 13 -28.04 8.77 4.23
C ALA A 13 -27.67 7.46 4.97
N VAL A 14 -26.55 6.85 4.54
CA VAL A 14 -26.11 5.55 5.04
C VAL A 14 -25.50 5.70 6.43
N SER A 15 -25.99 4.90 7.38
CA SER A 15 -25.41 4.79 8.72
C SER A 15 -24.99 3.35 9.02
N LYS A 16 -23.84 3.19 9.69
CA LYS A 16 -23.30 1.91 10.11
C LYS A 16 -22.54 2.04 11.42
N SER A 17 -22.85 1.15 12.37
CA SER A 17 -22.20 1.10 13.67
C SER A 17 -21.71 -0.32 13.98
N PHE A 18 -20.67 -0.42 14.80
CA PHE A 18 -20.24 -1.67 15.41
C PHE A 18 -20.27 -1.49 16.95
N GLY A 19 -21.21 -2.18 17.60
CA GLY A 19 -21.54 -1.93 19.00
C GLY A 19 -22.03 -0.50 19.20
N ASP A 20 -21.48 0.20 20.19
CA ASP A 20 -21.84 1.60 20.51
C ASP A 20 -21.09 2.65 19.65
N ARG A 21 -20.21 2.22 18.76
CA ARG A 21 -19.37 3.14 17.96
C ARG A 21 -19.95 3.31 16.56
N PRO A 22 -20.46 4.51 16.21
CA PRO A 22 -20.82 4.82 14.84
C PRO A 22 -19.56 5.00 13.98
N LEU A 23 -19.49 4.30 12.85
CA LEU A 23 -18.42 4.42 11.85
C LEU A 23 -18.85 5.24 10.65
N LEU A 24 -20.13 5.16 10.25
CA LEU A 24 -20.74 5.99 9.22
C LEU A 24 -22.05 6.54 9.79
N ASP A 25 -22.31 7.83 9.59
CA ASP A 25 -23.49 8.51 10.10
C ASP A 25 -24.12 9.38 8.99
N ALA A 26 -25.26 8.92 8.48
CA ALA A 26 -26.03 9.57 7.41
C ALA A 26 -25.20 9.96 6.15
N VAL A 27 -24.20 9.15 5.79
CA VAL A 27 -23.32 9.41 4.65
C VAL A 27 -24.08 9.33 3.33
N SER A 28 -23.93 10.40 2.51
CA SER A 28 -24.49 10.46 1.16
C SER A 28 -23.38 10.84 0.20
N THR A 29 -22.98 9.88 -0.64
CA THR A 29 -21.93 10.03 -1.66
C THR A 29 -22.13 8.99 -2.76
N GLY A 30 -21.42 9.11 -3.89
CA GLY A 30 -21.56 8.18 -4.99
C GLY A 30 -20.32 8.09 -5.87
N VAL A 31 -20.21 6.99 -6.59
CA VAL A 31 -19.12 6.71 -7.54
C VAL A 31 -19.66 6.69 -8.96
N ASN A 32 -19.09 7.52 -9.82
CA ASN A 32 -19.44 7.58 -11.23
C ASN A 32 -18.40 6.84 -12.10
N ALA A 33 -18.80 6.46 -13.30
CA ALA A 33 -17.92 5.78 -14.25
C ALA A 33 -16.66 6.62 -14.55
N GLY A 34 -15.49 6.01 -14.46
CA GLY A 34 -14.20 6.63 -14.72
C GLY A 34 -13.68 7.55 -13.60
N GLU A 35 -14.41 7.74 -12.49
CA GLU A 35 -13.90 8.50 -11.34
C GLU A 35 -12.83 7.73 -10.58
N ARG A 36 -11.83 8.44 -10.08
CA ARG A 36 -10.72 7.91 -9.28
C ARG A 36 -10.67 8.59 -7.94
N ILE A 37 -11.09 7.88 -6.91
CA ILE A 37 -11.32 8.42 -5.57
C ILE A 37 -10.34 7.79 -4.61
N GLY A 38 -9.52 8.62 -3.95
CA GLY A 38 -8.69 8.23 -2.82
C GLY A 38 -9.46 8.38 -1.51
N VAL A 39 -9.40 7.40 -0.61
CA VAL A 39 -10.05 7.46 0.70
C VAL A 39 -9.01 7.55 1.78
N VAL A 40 -9.04 8.63 2.55
CA VAL A 40 -8.10 8.94 3.64
C VAL A 40 -8.83 9.08 4.98
N GLY A 41 -8.10 9.05 6.09
CA GLY A 41 -8.64 9.18 7.44
C GLY A 41 -7.88 8.33 8.44
N ARG A 42 -8.11 8.55 9.73
CA ARG A 42 -7.45 7.82 10.82
C ARG A 42 -7.73 6.32 10.77
N ASN A 43 -6.84 5.53 11.37
CA ASN A 43 -7.08 4.10 11.54
C ASN A 43 -8.32 3.89 12.43
N GLY A 44 -9.19 2.97 12.00
CA GLY A 44 -10.47 2.72 12.67
C GLY A 44 -11.55 3.80 12.46
N ALA A 45 -11.37 4.75 11.51
CA ALA A 45 -12.39 5.76 11.18
C ALA A 45 -13.56 5.21 10.33
N GLY A 46 -13.45 3.98 9.80
CA GLY A 46 -14.52 3.40 8.98
C GLY A 46 -14.20 3.30 7.48
N LYS A 47 -12.95 3.55 7.04
CA LYS A 47 -12.55 3.50 5.62
C LYS A 47 -12.86 2.15 4.96
N THR A 48 -12.39 1.06 5.56
CA THR A 48 -12.67 -0.33 5.10
C THR A 48 -14.16 -0.64 5.11
N THR A 49 -14.89 -0.17 6.15
CA THR A 49 -16.35 -0.34 6.24
C THR A 49 -17.05 0.38 5.08
N LEU A 50 -16.63 1.61 4.74
CA LEU A 50 -17.15 2.34 3.59
C LEU A 50 -16.95 1.55 2.28
N LEU A 51 -15.77 0.95 2.07
CA LEU A 51 -15.51 0.08 0.92
C LEU A 51 -16.42 -1.15 0.91
N TYR A 52 -16.60 -1.84 2.04
CA TYR A 52 -17.50 -3.00 2.12
C TYR A 52 -18.96 -2.64 1.87
N VAL A 53 -19.41 -1.47 2.34
CA VAL A 53 -20.75 -0.95 2.07
C VAL A 53 -20.91 -0.64 0.57
N LEU A 54 -19.94 0.02 -0.06
CA LEU A 54 -19.94 0.27 -1.52
C LEU A 54 -19.94 -1.04 -2.32
N ALA A 55 -19.25 -2.07 -1.84
CA ALA A 55 -19.24 -3.39 -2.45
C ALA A 55 -20.52 -4.20 -2.22
N GLY A 56 -21.43 -3.73 -1.38
CA GLY A 56 -22.63 -4.50 -0.97
C GLY A 56 -22.33 -5.72 -0.10
N LEU A 57 -21.11 -5.78 0.49
CA LEU A 57 -20.65 -6.88 1.34
C LEU A 57 -21.00 -6.69 2.81
N GLU A 58 -21.25 -5.46 3.22
CA GLU A 58 -21.64 -5.10 4.59
C GLU A 58 -23.03 -4.45 4.58
N PRO A 59 -24.02 -5.00 5.32
CA PRO A 59 -25.35 -4.40 5.39
C PRO A 59 -25.30 -3.11 6.20
N VAL A 60 -26.09 -2.12 5.79
CA VAL A 60 -26.25 -0.84 6.48
C VAL A 60 -27.31 -0.90 7.56
N ASP A 61 -27.15 -0.11 8.63
CA ASP A 61 -28.11 -0.04 9.72
C ASP A 61 -29.27 0.91 9.38
N ALA A 62 -28.98 1.97 8.60
CA ALA A 62 -29.96 2.91 8.08
C ALA A 62 -29.51 3.47 6.73
N GLY A 63 -30.44 4.08 5.97
CA GLY A 63 -30.17 4.60 4.64
C GLY A 63 -30.30 3.55 3.54
N ARG A 64 -29.78 3.86 2.38
CA ARG A 64 -29.90 3.01 1.19
C ARG A 64 -28.60 2.99 0.38
N VAL A 65 -28.24 1.80 -0.09
CA VAL A 65 -27.18 1.60 -1.10
C VAL A 65 -27.86 1.19 -2.40
N SER A 66 -27.54 1.84 -3.50
CA SER A 66 -28.03 1.50 -4.83
C SER A 66 -26.87 1.37 -5.80
N SER A 67 -26.85 0.29 -6.57
CA SER A 67 -25.89 0.04 -7.65
C SER A 67 -26.62 -0.16 -8.96
N ALA A 68 -26.02 0.25 -10.07
CA ALA A 68 -26.55 -0.04 -11.39
C ALA A 68 -26.52 -1.57 -11.65
N ALA A 69 -27.56 -2.09 -12.32
CA ALA A 69 -27.81 -3.54 -12.41
C ALA A 69 -26.73 -4.33 -13.17
N ASP A 70 -25.96 -3.67 -14.01
CA ASP A 70 -24.95 -4.24 -14.92
C ASP A 70 -23.52 -3.83 -14.57
N VAL A 71 -23.24 -3.46 -13.30
CA VAL A 71 -21.91 -3.06 -12.85
C VAL A 71 -21.10 -4.30 -12.44
N HIS A 72 -19.97 -4.50 -13.11
CA HIS A 72 -18.96 -5.48 -12.71
C HIS A 72 -18.02 -4.83 -11.69
N LEU A 73 -18.18 -5.21 -10.42
CA LEU A 73 -17.41 -4.70 -9.30
C LEU A 73 -16.37 -5.72 -8.85
N GLY A 74 -15.13 -5.27 -8.68
CA GLY A 74 -14.04 -6.04 -8.06
C GLY A 74 -13.55 -5.38 -6.78
N MET A 75 -13.26 -6.17 -5.75
CA MET A 75 -12.73 -5.65 -4.49
C MET A 75 -11.50 -6.43 -4.02
N LEU A 76 -10.40 -5.71 -3.78
CA LEU A 76 -9.23 -6.23 -3.07
C LEU A 76 -9.51 -6.16 -1.57
N ARG A 77 -9.63 -7.33 -0.94
CA ARG A 77 -9.82 -7.43 0.52
C ARG A 77 -8.47 -7.41 1.24
N GLN A 78 -8.49 -6.96 2.47
CA GLN A 78 -7.29 -6.96 3.32
C GLN A 78 -6.72 -8.39 3.52
N ASN A 79 -7.59 -9.40 3.65
CA ASN A 79 -7.23 -10.81 3.75
C ASN A 79 -7.97 -11.61 2.67
N PRO A 80 -7.35 -11.83 1.51
CA PRO A 80 -7.96 -12.63 0.45
C PRO A 80 -8.07 -14.10 0.86
N VAL A 81 -9.22 -14.71 0.58
CA VAL A 81 -9.48 -16.12 0.83
C VAL A 81 -9.33 -16.89 -0.47
N PHE A 82 -8.35 -17.78 -0.52
CA PHE A 82 -8.08 -18.67 -1.65
C PHE A 82 -8.10 -20.13 -1.22
N ASP A 83 -8.37 -21.01 -2.18
CA ASP A 83 -8.05 -22.42 -2.03
C ASP A 83 -6.52 -22.59 -2.04
N PRO A 84 -5.90 -23.13 -0.98
CA PRO A 84 -4.46 -23.33 -0.91
C PRO A 84 -3.89 -24.23 -2.00
N LEU A 85 -4.73 -25.07 -2.61
CA LEU A 85 -4.32 -26.04 -3.64
C LEU A 85 -4.29 -25.43 -5.06
N MET A 86 -4.95 -24.29 -5.27
CA MET A 86 -4.91 -23.60 -6.56
C MET A 86 -3.51 -23.10 -6.90
N THR A 87 -3.17 -23.12 -8.17
CA THR A 87 -1.95 -22.49 -8.70
C THR A 87 -2.14 -20.99 -8.89
N ILE A 88 -1.04 -20.26 -9.07
CA ILE A 88 -1.09 -18.82 -9.40
C ILE A 88 -1.86 -18.59 -10.70
N LEU A 89 -1.58 -19.41 -11.71
CA LEU A 89 -2.26 -19.33 -13.01
C LEU A 89 -3.77 -19.50 -12.87
N GLU A 90 -4.21 -20.56 -12.20
CA GLU A 90 -5.64 -20.83 -11.98
C GLU A 90 -6.33 -19.69 -11.22
N ALA A 91 -5.66 -19.08 -10.25
CA ALA A 91 -6.20 -18.00 -9.47
C ALA A 91 -6.37 -16.69 -10.28
N VAL A 92 -5.43 -16.39 -11.18
CA VAL A 92 -5.43 -15.13 -11.95
C VAL A 92 -6.31 -15.22 -13.18
N VAL A 93 -6.27 -16.33 -13.91
CA VAL A 93 -6.89 -16.47 -15.23
C VAL A 93 -8.11 -17.39 -15.21
N GLY A 94 -8.25 -18.22 -14.16
CA GLY A 94 -9.28 -19.25 -14.06
C GLY A 94 -8.82 -20.57 -14.70
N THR A 95 -9.73 -21.54 -14.70
CA THR A 95 -9.48 -22.90 -15.24
C THR A 95 -9.60 -22.99 -16.77
N GLY A 96 -9.48 -21.88 -17.48
CA GLY A 96 -9.51 -21.80 -18.95
C GLY A 96 -8.28 -22.46 -19.59
N ALA A 97 -8.37 -22.75 -20.90
CA ALA A 97 -7.28 -23.35 -21.65
C ALA A 97 -6.02 -22.47 -21.61
N THR A 98 -4.88 -23.07 -21.30
CA THR A 98 -3.57 -22.39 -21.04
C THR A 98 -3.14 -21.45 -22.17
N HIS A 99 -3.51 -21.75 -23.44
CA HIS A 99 -3.15 -20.93 -24.59
C HIS A 99 -3.97 -19.63 -24.76
N GLU A 100 -5.14 -19.50 -24.11
CA GLU A 100 -6.00 -18.31 -24.26
C GLU A 100 -5.47 -17.10 -23.51
N TRP A 101 -4.89 -17.30 -22.34
CA TRP A 101 -4.34 -16.19 -21.55
C TRP A 101 -3.06 -15.62 -22.13
N ALA A 102 -2.19 -16.51 -22.68
CA ALA A 102 -0.91 -16.10 -23.28
C ALA A 102 -1.10 -15.20 -24.53
N ALA A 103 -2.24 -15.33 -25.21
CA ALA A 103 -2.61 -14.45 -26.32
C ALA A 103 -3.06 -13.04 -25.90
N LYS A 104 -3.39 -12.83 -24.61
CA LYS A 104 -3.89 -11.55 -24.10
C LYS A 104 -2.75 -10.68 -23.56
N PRO A 105 -2.33 -9.60 -24.26
CA PRO A 105 -1.20 -8.75 -23.82
C PRO A 105 -1.38 -8.21 -22.39
N ARG A 106 -2.61 -7.88 -22.02
CA ARG A 106 -2.96 -7.36 -20.69
C ARG A 106 -2.63 -8.36 -19.57
N VAL A 107 -2.88 -9.66 -19.78
CA VAL A 107 -2.60 -10.68 -18.78
C VAL A 107 -1.09 -10.79 -18.54
N ARG A 108 -0.30 -10.84 -19.62
CA ARG A 108 1.16 -10.88 -19.53
C ARG A 108 1.72 -9.65 -18.83
N GLU A 109 1.27 -8.46 -19.22
CA GLU A 109 1.68 -7.20 -18.58
C GLU A 109 1.39 -7.19 -17.08
N VAL A 110 0.21 -7.68 -16.65
CA VAL A 110 -0.15 -7.74 -15.23
C VAL A 110 0.68 -8.77 -14.47
N LEU A 111 0.90 -9.97 -15.03
CA LEU A 111 1.73 -11.00 -14.41
C LEU A 111 3.17 -10.51 -14.26
N GLU A 112 3.72 -9.91 -15.30
CA GLU A 112 5.07 -9.36 -15.30
C GLU A 112 5.23 -8.20 -14.31
N GLY A 113 4.29 -7.26 -14.30
CA GLY A 113 4.34 -6.08 -13.44
C GLY A 113 4.17 -6.38 -11.95
N LEU A 114 3.31 -7.32 -11.57
CA LEU A 114 3.01 -7.65 -10.17
C LEU A 114 3.81 -8.85 -9.64
N LEU A 115 4.06 -9.87 -10.47
CA LEU A 115 4.66 -11.12 -10.03
C LEU A 115 6.12 -11.26 -10.49
N GLY A 116 6.57 -10.39 -11.40
CA GLY A 116 7.95 -10.35 -11.88
C GLY A 116 8.25 -11.33 -12.99
N GLY A 117 7.25 -11.99 -13.57
CA GLY A 117 7.38 -12.94 -14.67
C GLY A 117 6.09 -13.70 -14.96
N HIS A 118 6.16 -14.52 -15.99
CA HIS A 118 5.06 -15.39 -16.42
C HIS A 118 5.57 -16.77 -16.86
N ASP A 119 6.72 -17.19 -16.31
CA ASP A 119 7.27 -18.52 -16.54
C ASP A 119 6.45 -19.60 -15.83
N ASP A 120 6.48 -20.82 -16.35
CA ASP A 120 5.69 -21.94 -15.86
C ASP A 120 6.05 -22.31 -14.41
N GLU A 121 7.33 -22.16 -14.01
CA GLU A 121 7.78 -22.46 -12.66
C GLU A 121 7.11 -21.53 -11.63
N LEU A 122 6.97 -20.23 -11.96
CA LEU A 122 6.27 -19.26 -11.13
C LEU A 122 4.77 -19.53 -11.11
N LEU A 123 4.16 -19.74 -12.29
CA LEU A 123 2.72 -19.85 -12.45
C LEU A 123 2.13 -21.15 -11.85
N ASP A 124 2.92 -22.22 -11.81
CA ASP A 124 2.55 -23.50 -11.21
C ASP A 124 2.70 -23.55 -9.68
N ARG A 125 3.29 -22.53 -9.06
CA ARG A 125 3.37 -22.45 -7.59
C ARG A 125 1.97 -22.40 -6.97
N ARG A 126 1.77 -23.18 -5.91
CA ARG A 126 0.50 -23.22 -5.17
C ARG A 126 0.35 -22.02 -4.26
N LEU A 127 -0.87 -21.52 -4.13
CA LEU A 127 -1.19 -20.38 -3.26
C LEU A 127 -0.91 -20.67 -1.78
N GLY A 128 -0.98 -21.96 -1.37
CA GLY A 128 -0.63 -22.37 -0.01
C GLY A 128 0.83 -22.10 0.36
N ASP A 129 1.73 -22.18 -0.61
CA ASP A 129 3.18 -22.03 -0.42
C ASP A 129 3.63 -20.56 -0.47
N LEU A 130 2.72 -19.63 -0.80
CA LEU A 130 3.02 -18.22 -0.93
C LEU A 130 2.95 -17.50 0.41
N SER A 131 3.79 -16.50 0.57
CA SER A 131 3.70 -15.52 1.66
C SER A 131 2.39 -14.70 1.57
N GLY A 132 1.98 -14.06 2.65
CA GLY A 132 0.80 -13.18 2.65
C GLY A 132 0.87 -12.07 1.60
N GLY A 133 2.04 -11.45 1.43
CA GLY A 133 2.27 -10.43 0.42
C GLY A 133 2.21 -10.96 -1.01
N GLU A 134 2.74 -12.15 -1.29
CA GLU A 134 2.63 -12.80 -2.61
C GLU A 134 1.17 -13.13 -2.93
N ARG A 135 0.43 -13.72 -1.98
CA ARG A 135 -1.01 -14.00 -2.15
C ARG A 135 -1.81 -12.74 -2.49
N ARG A 136 -1.49 -11.63 -1.83
CA ARG A 136 -2.15 -10.34 -2.09
C ARG A 136 -1.85 -9.81 -3.49
N ARG A 137 -0.61 -9.97 -3.98
CA ARG A 137 -0.24 -9.63 -5.36
C ARG A 137 -0.99 -10.48 -6.39
N VAL A 138 -1.17 -11.77 -6.12
CA VAL A 138 -1.96 -12.66 -6.97
C VAL A 138 -3.44 -12.21 -7.03
N GLU A 139 -4.03 -11.83 -5.88
CA GLU A 139 -5.41 -11.31 -5.87
C GLU A 139 -5.54 -9.99 -6.65
N LEU A 140 -4.57 -9.09 -6.47
CA LEU A 140 -4.52 -7.84 -7.24
C LEU A 140 -4.39 -8.13 -8.73
N ALA A 141 -3.52 -9.09 -9.13
CA ALA A 141 -3.37 -9.52 -10.52
C ALA A 141 -4.70 -10.05 -11.08
N ARG A 142 -5.41 -10.90 -10.35
CA ARG A 142 -6.72 -11.43 -10.73
C ARG A 142 -7.73 -10.30 -11.01
N LEU A 143 -7.78 -9.29 -10.14
CA LEU A 143 -8.67 -8.14 -10.29
C LEU A 143 -8.29 -7.25 -11.47
N LEU A 144 -7.00 -7.04 -11.71
CA LEU A 144 -6.52 -6.22 -12.84
C LEU A 144 -6.71 -6.91 -14.20
N VAL A 145 -6.70 -8.24 -14.24
CA VAL A 145 -7.00 -9.01 -15.46
C VAL A 145 -8.49 -8.99 -15.79
N ALA A 146 -9.36 -8.96 -14.77
CA ALA A 146 -10.79 -8.96 -14.94
C ALA A 146 -11.31 -7.70 -15.65
N ASP A 147 -12.44 -7.84 -16.36
CA ASP A 147 -13.12 -6.73 -17.00
C ASP A 147 -14.12 -6.12 -16.01
N LEU A 148 -13.73 -5.04 -15.38
CA LEU A 148 -14.45 -4.39 -14.28
C LEU A 148 -14.84 -2.96 -14.66
N ASP A 149 -16.01 -2.53 -14.19
CA ASP A 149 -16.48 -1.14 -14.26
C ASP A 149 -16.03 -0.34 -13.03
N LEU A 150 -15.97 -1.00 -11.85
CA LEU A 150 -15.58 -0.43 -10.58
C LEU A 150 -14.59 -1.33 -9.85
N LEU A 151 -13.47 -0.78 -9.46
CA LEU A 151 -12.44 -1.44 -8.67
C LEU A 151 -12.31 -0.78 -7.30
N LEU A 152 -12.50 -1.56 -6.24
CA LEU A 152 -12.33 -1.14 -4.85
C LEU A 152 -11.05 -1.75 -4.29
N LEU A 153 -10.12 -0.92 -3.83
CA LEU A 153 -8.82 -1.36 -3.32
C LEU A 153 -8.65 -0.93 -1.86
N ASP A 154 -8.46 -1.91 -0.97
CA ASP A 154 -8.16 -1.66 0.45
C ASP A 154 -6.67 -1.89 0.72
N GLU A 155 -5.90 -0.79 0.89
CA GLU A 155 -4.45 -0.75 1.12
C GLU A 155 -3.63 -1.55 0.07
N PRO A 156 -3.81 -1.31 -1.25
CA PRO A 156 -3.16 -2.10 -2.29
C PRO A 156 -1.63 -1.95 -2.31
N THR A 157 -1.11 -0.85 -1.79
CA THR A 157 0.32 -0.53 -1.80
C THR A 157 1.12 -1.20 -0.67
N ASN A 158 0.44 -1.71 0.37
CA ASN A 158 1.10 -2.39 1.48
C ASN A 158 1.85 -3.63 1.01
N HIS A 159 3.10 -3.77 1.43
CA HIS A 159 4.03 -4.86 1.07
C HIS A 159 4.46 -4.89 -0.41
N LEU A 160 4.10 -3.88 -1.21
CA LEU A 160 4.64 -3.67 -2.54
C LEU A 160 5.91 -2.83 -2.46
N ASP A 161 6.90 -3.15 -3.30
CA ASP A 161 8.05 -2.28 -3.43
C ASP A 161 7.76 -1.09 -4.38
N VAL A 162 8.63 -0.09 -4.34
CA VAL A 162 8.47 1.17 -5.08
C VAL A 162 8.29 0.93 -6.60
N GLU A 163 8.94 -0.11 -7.15
CA GLU A 163 8.84 -0.46 -8.57
C GLU A 163 7.41 -0.93 -8.91
N ILE A 164 6.86 -1.82 -8.08
CA ILE A 164 5.50 -2.37 -8.27
C ILE A 164 4.45 -1.28 -8.04
N VAL A 165 4.63 -0.41 -7.04
CA VAL A 165 3.71 0.72 -6.78
C VAL A 165 3.69 1.68 -7.96
N ALA A 166 4.86 2.04 -8.51
CA ALA A 166 4.97 2.91 -9.68
C ALA A 166 4.28 2.27 -10.92
N TRP A 167 4.55 0.98 -11.17
CA TRP A 167 3.90 0.24 -12.25
C TRP A 167 2.37 0.20 -12.09
N LEU A 168 1.89 -0.07 -10.85
CA LEU A 168 0.45 -0.13 -10.57
C LEU A 168 -0.23 1.21 -10.83
N ALA A 169 0.40 2.31 -10.44
CA ALA A 169 -0.12 3.66 -10.69
C ALA A 169 -0.24 3.94 -12.19
N GLU A 170 0.79 3.64 -12.99
CA GLU A 170 0.76 3.81 -14.44
C GLU A 170 -0.30 2.91 -15.09
N HIS A 171 -0.39 1.64 -14.69
CA HIS A 171 -1.37 0.69 -15.21
C HIS A 171 -2.82 1.14 -14.96
N LEU A 172 -3.12 1.62 -13.73
CA LEU A 172 -4.44 2.14 -13.39
C LEU A 172 -4.77 3.44 -14.14
N LYS A 173 -3.79 4.34 -14.33
CA LYS A 173 -3.96 5.58 -15.13
C LYS A 173 -4.28 5.29 -16.59
N ALA A 174 -3.69 4.28 -17.18
CA ALA A 174 -3.95 3.88 -18.55
C ALA A 174 -5.40 3.39 -18.79
N ARG A 175 -6.10 2.96 -17.73
CA ARG A 175 -7.49 2.44 -17.79
C ARG A 175 -8.51 3.56 -17.56
N THR A 176 -8.73 4.40 -18.55
CA THR A 176 -9.59 5.61 -18.46
C THR A 176 -11.06 5.35 -18.19
N GLY A 177 -11.60 4.15 -18.51
CA GLY A 177 -13.00 3.80 -18.30
C GLY A 177 -13.31 3.15 -16.95
N LEU A 178 -12.27 2.70 -16.21
CA LEU A 178 -12.40 2.05 -14.92
C LEU A 178 -12.60 3.09 -13.82
N ALA A 179 -13.70 2.96 -13.06
CA ALA A 179 -13.85 3.70 -11.82
C ALA A 179 -13.02 3.03 -10.70
N LEU A 180 -12.39 3.83 -9.85
CA LEU A 180 -11.52 3.38 -8.79
C LEU A 180 -11.89 4.05 -7.47
N VAL A 181 -12.02 3.26 -6.40
CA VAL A 181 -12.01 3.77 -5.03
C VAL A 181 -10.90 3.05 -4.28
N VAL A 182 -9.91 3.80 -3.80
CA VAL A 182 -8.74 3.24 -3.13
C VAL A 182 -8.56 3.82 -1.73
N VAL A 183 -8.51 2.95 -0.73
CA VAL A 183 -8.01 3.28 0.60
C VAL A 183 -6.53 3.02 0.61
N THR A 184 -5.72 4.03 0.84
CA THR A 184 -4.27 3.86 1.02
C THR A 184 -3.68 5.01 1.82
N HIS A 185 -2.55 4.73 2.46
CA HIS A 185 -1.72 5.71 3.15
C HIS A 185 -0.53 6.18 2.30
N ASP A 186 -0.37 5.61 1.10
CA ASP A 186 0.64 6.02 0.12
C ASP A 186 0.22 7.33 -0.56
N ARG A 187 0.79 8.42 -0.09
CA ARG A 187 0.48 9.79 -0.52
C ARG A 187 0.85 10.04 -1.97
N TRP A 188 1.99 9.49 -2.42
CA TRP A 188 2.41 9.59 -3.80
C TRP A 188 1.43 8.88 -4.74
N PHE A 189 0.98 7.68 -4.37
CA PHE A 189 -0.01 6.92 -5.14
C PHE A 189 -1.35 7.67 -5.26
N LEU A 190 -1.81 8.31 -4.15
CA LEU A 190 -3.02 9.14 -4.17
C LEU A 190 -2.90 10.33 -5.13
N ASP A 191 -1.76 11.03 -5.12
CA ASP A 191 -1.52 12.16 -6.03
C ASP A 191 -1.43 11.71 -7.48
N GLU A 192 -0.84 10.56 -7.73
CA GLU A 192 -0.60 10.07 -9.07
C GLU A 192 -1.84 9.49 -9.74
N VAL A 193 -2.72 8.85 -8.95
CA VAL A 193 -3.85 8.06 -9.49
C VAL A 193 -5.20 8.71 -9.29
N CYS A 194 -5.42 9.47 -8.20
CA CYS A 194 -6.73 9.93 -7.78
C CYS A 194 -7.02 11.37 -8.22
N ASP A 195 -8.23 11.59 -8.74
CA ASP A 195 -8.74 12.90 -9.14
C ASP A 195 -9.59 13.56 -8.05
N ARG A 196 -10.01 12.78 -7.03
CA ARG A 196 -10.79 13.21 -5.87
C ARG A 196 -10.32 12.48 -4.62
N THR A 197 -10.48 13.12 -3.46
CA THR A 197 -10.16 12.54 -2.16
C THR A 197 -11.37 12.61 -1.24
N TRP A 198 -11.72 11.48 -0.62
CA TRP A 198 -12.70 11.39 0.44
C TRP A 198 -12.01 11.26 1.78
N GLU A 199 -12.30 12.14 2.71
CA GLU A 199 -11.85 12.04 4.10
C GLU A 199 -12.95 11.47 4.98
N VAL A 200 -12.66 10.33 5.63
CA VAL A 200 -13.58 9.72 6.60
C VAL A 200 -13.21 10.22 7.99
N VAL A 201 -14.06 11.04 8.57
CA VAL A 201 -13.84 11.68 9.89
C VAL A 201 -15.14 11.81 10.67
N GLY A 202 -15.15 11.35 11.94
CA GLY A 202 -16.31 11.49 12.82
C GLY A 202 -17.62 10.86 12.29
N GLY A 203 -17.53 9.81 11.46
CA GLY A 203 -18.68 9.17 10.83
C GLY A 203 -19.14 9.83 9.53
N ALA A 204 -18.62 11.02 9.18
CA ALA A 204 -18.91 11.72 7.93
C ALA A 204 -17.85 11.42 6.86
N VAL A 205 -18.22 11.68 5.60
CA VAL A 205 -17.31 11.65 4.45
C VAL A 205 -17.27 13.05 3.86
N ASP A 206 -16.11 13.70 3.98
CA ASP A 206 -15.82 14.98 3.38
C ASP A 206 -15.14 14.79 2.02
N GLU A 207 -15.65 15.46 0.98
CA GLU A 207 -15.11 15.35 -0.38
C GLU A 207 -14.20 16.53 -0.71
N TYR A 208 -13.08 16.23 -1.39
CA TYR A 208 -12.10 17.20 -1.86
C TYR A 208 -11.75 16.89 -3.31
N ASP A 209 -11.57 17.92 -4.14
CA ASP A 209 -11.09 17.78 -5.50
C ASP A 209 -9.55 17.63 -5.51
N GLY A 210 -9.06 16.69 -6.33
CA GLY A 210 -7.65 16.39 -6.47
C GLY A 210 -7.15 15.26 -5.58
N GLY A 211 -5.85 14.94 -5.73
CA GLY A 211 -5.14 13.93 -4.96
C GLY A 211 -4.77 14.40 -3.55
N TYR A 212 -3.79 13.74 -2.94
CA TYR A 212 -3.37 13.99 -1.57
C TYR A 212 -2.87 15.42 -1.33
N SER A 213 -2.02 15.96 -2.21
CA SER A 213 -1.47 17.32 -2.07
C SER A 213 -2.57 18.39 -2.11
N ALA A 214 -3.53 18.25 -3.00
CA ALA A 214 -4.67 19.15 -3.10
C ALA A 214 -5.58 19.05 -1.85
N TYR A 215 -5.80 17.81 -1.36
CA TYR A 215 -6.53 17.56 -0.11
C TYR A 215 -5.89 18.28 1.08
N VAL A 216 -4.56 18.15 1.27
CA VAL A 216 -3.85 18.80 2.40
C VAL A 216 -4.00 20.32 2.36
N LEU A 217 -3.84 20.92 1.17
CA LEU A 217 -4.01 22.37 1.00
C LEU A 217 -5.45 22.82 1.30
N SER A 218 -6.44 22.11 0.77
CA SER A 218 -7.86 22.42 0.96
C SER A 218 -8.28 22.23 2.42
N LYS A 219 -7.79 21.19 3.09
CA LYS A 219 -8.01 20.94 4.52
C LYS A 219 -7.41 22.06 5.37
N ALA A 220 -6.15 22.44 5.11
CA ALA A 220 -5.49 23.53 5.83
C ALA A 220 -6.23 24.87 5.67
N GLU A 221 -6.74 25.17 4.48
CA GLU A 221 -7.53 26.38 4.23
C GLU A 221 -8.89 26.31 4.94
N ARG A 222 -9.60 25.17 4.88
CA ARG A 222 -10.86 24.95 5.60
C ARG A 222 -10.67 25.11 7.12
N GLU A 223 -9.56 24.60 7.66
CA GLU A 223 -9.22 24.76 9.07
C GLU A 223 -8.91 26.19 9.47
N ARG A 224 -8.18 26.95 8.63
CA ARG A 224 -7.93 28.40 8.86
C ARG A 224 -9.23 29.19 8.87
N GLN A 225 -10.12 28.92 7.91
CA GLN A 225 -11.43 29.56 7.84
C GLN A 225 -12.30 29.23 9.06
N SER A 226 -12.30 27.94 9.46
CA SER A 226 -12.99 27.47 10.67
C SER A 226 -12.44 28.16 11.94
N ALA A 227 -11.11 28.21 12.11
CA ALA A 227 -10.48 28.88 13.23
C ALA A 227 -10.80 30.39 13.27
N ALA A 228 -10.81 31.06 12.11
CA ALA A 228 -11.19 32.48 12.02
C ALA A 228 -12.66 32.69 12.36
N SER A 229 -13.55 31.80 11.92
CA SER A 229 -14.98 31.85 12.26
C SER A 229 -15.22 31.55 13.73
N GLU A 230 -14.48 30.62 14.31
CA GLU A 230 -14.51 30.28 15.72
C GLU A 230 -14.01 31.45 16.61
N ALA A 231 -12.92 32.10 16.20
CA ALA A 231 -12.45 33.32 16.89
C ALA A 231 -13.50 34.44 16.88
N ARG A 232 -14.20 34.62 15.73
CA ARG A 232 -15.33 35.56 15.63
C ARG A 232 -16.49 35.12 16.52
N ARG A 233 -16.86 33.85 16.53
CA ARG A 233 -17.91 33.28 17.38
C ARG A 233 -17.59 33.47 18.86
N ASN A 234 -16.34 33.15 19.28
CA ASN A 234 -15.89 33.31 20.65
C ASN A 234 -15.85 34.77 21.09
N ASN A 235 -15.50 35.68 20.19
CA ASN A 235 -15.59 37.14 20.47
C ASN A 235 -17.04 37.59 20.63
N LEU A 236 -17.96 37.09 19.80
CA LEU A 236 -19.39 37.40 19.92
C LEU A 236 -19.95 36.83 21.24
N LEU A 237 -19.66 35.59 21.55
CA LEU A 237 -20.03 34.93 22.80
C LEU A 237 -19.52 35.69 24.03
N ARG A 238 -18.24 36.12 23.98
CA ARG A 238 -17.63 36.93 25.06
C ARG A 238 -18.35 38.26 25.24
N LYS A 239 -18.75 38.90 24.15
CA LYS A 239 -19.54 40.16 24.18
C LYS A 239 -20.94 39.94 24.74
N GLU A 240 -21.63 38.87 24.34
CA GLU A 240 -22.96 38.51 24.83
C GLU A 240 -22.91 38.13 26.32
N LEU A 241 -21.93 37.34 26.77
CA LEU A 241 -21.71 37.01 28.17
C LEU A 241 -21.39 38.25 29.02
N ALA A 242 -20.56 39.15 28.50
CA ALA A 242 -20.25 40.41 29.18
C ALA A 242 -21.49 41.33 29.31
N TRP A 243 -22.37 41.34 28.32
CA TRP A 243 -23.64 42.02 28.35
C TRP A 243 -24.61 41.40 29.36
N LEU A 244 -24.73 40.09 29.39
CA LEU A 244 -25.55 39.34 30.33
C LEU A 244 -25.12 39.56 31.80
N ARG A 245 -23.80 39.63 32.06
CA ARG A 245 -23.22 39.84 33.39
C ARG A 245 -23.43 41.27 33.93
N ARG A 246 -23.44 42.28 33.05
CA ARG A 246 -23.63 43.68 33.46
C ARG A 246 -25.03 44.02 33.97
N GLY A 247 -25.98 43.07 33.95
CA GLY A 247 -27.35 43.32 34.37
C GLY A 247 -28.14 44.18 33.38
N ALA A 248 -29.41 43.88 33.20
CA ALA A 248 -30.30 44.77 32.43
C ALA A 248 -30.62 46.02 33.22
N PRO A 249 -30.62 47.23 32.60
CA PRO A 249 -31.21 48.40 33.23
C PRO A 249 -32.65 48.11 33.65
N ALA A 250 -33.10 48.65 34.78
CA ALA A 250 -34.31 48.30 35.53
C ALA A 250 -35.66 48.31 34.75
N ARG A 251 -35.66 48.51 33.44
CA ARG A 251 -36.87 48.62 32.59
C ARG A 251 -36.98 47.71 31.37
N THR A 252 -36.00 46.84 31.10
CA THR A 252 -36.03 45.96 29.91
C THR A 252 -35.75 44.51 30.29
N SER A 253 -36.71 43.59 30.01
CA SER A 253 -36.49 42.13 30.10
C SER A 253 -35.42 41.70 29.09
N LYS A 254 -34.49 40.84 29.49
CA LYS A 254 -33.49 40.23 28.58
C LYS A 254 -34.20 39.52 27.44
N PRO A 255 -33.95 39.83 26.18
CA PRO A 255 -34.61 39.15 25.06
C PRO A 255 -34.25 37.68 25.08
N LYS A 256 -35.26 36.80 25.11
CA LYS A 256 -35.10 35.33 25.19
C LYS A 256 -34.22 34.77 24.05
N PHE A 257 -34.33 35.33 22.83
CA PHE A 257 -33.54 34.95 21.68
C PHE A 257 -32.03 35.11 21.85
N ARG A 258 -31.56 36.08 22.68
CA ARG A 258 -30.12 36.26 22.96
C ARG A 258 -29.56 35.23 23.93
N ILE A 259 -30.38 34.71 24.83
CA ILE A 259 -30.02 33.60 25.72
C ILE A 259 -29.95 32.31 24.91
N ASP A 260 -30.93 32.11 24.04
CA ASP A 260 -30.97 30.93 23.14
C ASP A 260 -29.79 30.93 22.17
N ALA A 261 -29.46 32.10 21.56
CA ALA A 261 -28.28 32.23 20.69
C ALA A 261 -26.94 32.01 21.43
N ALA A 262 -26.81 32.46 22.70
CA ALA A 262 -25.61 32.16 23.50
C ALA A 262 -25.49 30.69 23.86
N ASN A 263 -26.62 30.01 24.15
CA ASN A 263 -26.64 28.57 24.41
C ASN A 263 -26.31 27.74 23.16
N GLU A 264 -26.78 28.16 21.98
CA GLU A 264 -26.46 27.54 20.70
C GLU A 264 -24.95 27.65 20.38
N LEU A 265 -24.35 28.84 20.64
CA LEU A 265 -22.92 29.06 20.48
C LEU A 265 -22.06 28.25 21.46
N ILE A 266 -22.53 27.95 22.66
CA ILE A 266 -21.85 27.13 23.65
C ILE A 266 -21.93 25.64 23.26
N SER A 267 -23.07 25.18 22.75
CA SER A 267 -23.26 23.77 22.35
C SER A 267 -22.50 23.38 21.10
N ALA A 268 -22.00 24.33 20.32
CA ALA A 268 -21.24 24.12 19.11
C ALA A 268 -19.71 24.21 19.33
N GLU A 269 -19.18 23.80 20.47
CA GLU A 269 -17.75 23.81 20.77
C GLU A 269 -17.03 22.67 20.05
N PRO A 270 -16.05 22.94 19.16
CA PRO A 270 -15.31 21.87 18.48
C PRO A 270 -14.31 21.18 19.42
N PRO A 271 -13.96 19.91 19.14
CA PRO A 271 -12.99 19.17 19.95
C PRO A 271 -11.61 19.85 19.95
N PRO A 272 -10.80 19.72 21.02
CA PRO A 272 -9.47 20.31 21.12
C PRO A 272 -8.52 19.72 20.07
N ARG A 273 -7.66 20.58 19.49
CA ARG A 273 -6.67 20.21 18.47
C ARG A 273 -5.32 19.92 19.12
N ASP A 274 -4.70 18.82 18.73
CA ASP A 274 -3.33 18.47 19.10
C ASP A 274 -2.34 19.18 18.14
N ALA A 275 -1.57 20.12 18.67
CA ALA A 275 -0.46 20.75 17.95
C ALA A 275 0.86 20.07 18.37
N VAL A 276 1.55 19.46 17.40
CA VAL A 276 2.89 18.87 17.61
C VAL A 276 3.93 19.99 17.51
N GLU A 277 4.61 20.32 18.62
CA GLU A 277 5.77 21.21 18.62
C GLU A 277 7.05 20.46 18.25
N LEU A 278 7.84 21.04 17.31
CA LEU A 278 9.14 20.52 16.87
C LEU A 278 10.12 20.39 18.03
N LEU A 279 10.68 19.20 18.23
CA LEU A 279 11.64 18.88 19.26
C LEU A 279 12.99 18.45 18.67
N SER A 280 14.03 19.02 19.21
CA SER A 280 15.38 18.53 18.98
C SER A 280 15.69 17.41 19.98
N PHE A 281 15.75 16.15 19.50
CA PHE A 281 16.22 15.02 20.31
C PHE A 281 17.75 15.02 20.41
N ALA A 282 18.21 14.93 21.62
CA ALA A 282 19.50 14.63 22.21
C ALA A 282 20.83 14.90 21.47
N ASP A 283 21.63 15.59 22.20
CA ASP A 283 23.04 15.94 22.02
C ASP A 283 24.00 14.79 22.38
N ALA A 284 23.72 13.57 21.95
CA ALA A 284 24.73 12.52 22.09
C ALA A 284 25.76 12.70 20.98
N ARG A 285 26.89 13.34 21.31
CA ARG A 285 28.00 13.56 20.37
C ARG A 285 28.46 12.26 19.73
N LEU A 286 28.15 12.11 18.44
CA LEU A 286 28.73 11.10 17.57
C LEU A 286 30.21 11.44 17.33
N GLY A 287 31.08 10.42 17.32
CA GLY A 287 32.45 10.56 16.84
C GLY A 287 32.49 10.86 15.34
N LYS A 288 33.66 10.92 14.75
CA LYS A 288 33.82 11.16 13.31
C LYS A 288 33.27 10.03 12.44
N THR A 289 33.20 8.81 12.97
CA THR A 289 32.78 7.59 12.30
C THR A 289 31.54 7.03 13.00
N VAL A 290 30.53 6.65 12.25
CA VAL A 290 29.37 5.91 12.73
C VAL A 290 29.52 4.44 12.34
N PHE A 291 29.51 4.14 11.04
CA PHE A 291 29.81 2.81 10.51
C PHE A 291 30.79 2.91 9.34
N GLU A 292 31.78 2.03 9.31
CA GLU A 292 32.69 1.86 8.18
C GLU A 292 32.67 0.38 7.76
N VAL A 293 32.19 0.12 6.57
CA VAL A 293 32.22 -1.19 5.93
C VAL A 293 33.40 -1.23 5.00
N HIS A 294 34.31 -2.18 5.21
CA HIS A 294 35.53 -2.34 4.43
C HIS A 294 35.52 -3.68 3.73
N ASP A 295 35.41 -3.65 2.40
CA ASP A 295 35.57 -4.81 1.50
C ASP A 295 34.69 -5.99 1.93
N ALA A 296 33.44 -5.74 2.32
CA ALA A 296 32.56 -6.74 2.90
C ALA A 296 31.82 -7.55 1.84
N THR A 297 31.88 -8.87 1.95
CA THR A 297 31.07 -9.80 1.17
C THR A 297 30.10 -10.52 2.09
N LEU A 298 28.81 -10.50 1.73
CA LEU A 298 27.74 -11.08 2.55
C LEU A 298 26.93 -12.09 1.74
N PHE A 299 26.72 -13.26 2.32
CA PHE A 299 25.84 -14.31 1.79
C PHE A 299 24.62 -14.51 2.68
N MET A 300 23.49 -14.88 2.04
CA MET A 300 22.30 -15.39 2.70
C MET A 300 22.00 -16.78 2.13
N GLY A 301 22.33 -17.81 2.88
CA GLY A 301 22.35 -19.18 2.33
C GLY A 301 23.35 -19.31 1.17
N SER A 302 22.86 -19.73 -0.01
CA SER A 302 23.70 -19.82 -1.23
C SER A 302 23.75 -18.52 -2.04
N LYS A 303 22.87 -17.55 -1.75
CA LYS A 303 22.78 -16.29 -2.50
C LYS A 303 23.77 -15.26 -1.96
N ARG A 304 24.63 -14.72 -2.83
CA ARG A 304 25.47 -13.56 -2.53
C ARG A 304 24.61 -12.30 -2.59
N LEU A 305 24.59 -11.52 -1.51
CA LEU A 305 23.86 -10.25 -1.43
C LEU A 305 24.74 -9.05 -1.74
N PHE A 306 25.97 -9.06 -1.20
CA PHE A 306 26.97 -8.01 -1.41
C PHE A 306 28.32 -8.62 -1.74
N ASP A 307 29.07 -7.97 -2.62
CA ASP A 307 30.39 -8.37 -3.04
C ASP A 307 31.35 -7.19 -2.95
N HIS A 308 32.42 -7.34 -2.16
CA HIS A 308 33.44 -6.30 -1.96
C HIS A 308 32.87 -4.91 -1.62
N LEU A 309 31.82 -4.87 -0.78
CA LEU A 309 31.15 -3.63 -0.39
C LEU A 309 32.07 -2.77 0.48
N THR A 310 32.31 -1.53 0.05
CA THR A 310 32.94 -0.49 0.87
C THR A 310 32.00 0.68 0.98
N TRP A 311 31.58 0.99 2.23
CA TRP A 311 30.60 2.03 2.49
C TRP A 311 30.84 2.68 3.85
N ASN A 312 30.85 4.01 3.89
CA ASN A 312 31.13 4.80 5.09
C ASN A 312 29.92 5.67 5.44
N ILE A 313 29.52 5.61 6.69
CA ILE A 313 28.40 6.38 7.23
C ILE A 313 28.94 7.31 8.32
N GLY A 314 28.74 8.60 8.11
CA GLY A 314 29.16 9.67 9.00
C GLY A 314 28.09 10.11 10.00
N PRO A 315 28.46 10.98 10.96
CA PRO A 315 27.54 11.55 11.92
C PRO A 315 26.55 12.52 11.25
N GLY A 316 25.28 12.44 11.66
CA GLY A 316 24.22 13.34 11.19
C GLY A 316 23.73 13.07 9.77
N GLN A 317 24.20 12.04 9.08
CA GLN A 317 23.67 11.64 7.78
C GLN A 317 22.26 11.04 7.91
N ARG A 318 21.43 11.35 6.94
CA ARG A 318 20.04 10.87 6.83
C ARG A 318 19.90 10.13 5.51
N ILE A 319 19.99 8.80 5.56
CA ILE A 319 20.13 7.96 4.37
C ILE A 319 18.87 7.11 4.16
N GLY A 320 18.23 7.29 3.00
CA GLY A 320 17.16 6.44 2.49
C GLY A 320 17.73 5.27 1.68
N ILE A 321 17.34 4.05 2.01
CA ILE A 321 17.80 2.82 1.37
C ILE A 321 16.68 2.25 0.52
N LEU A 322 16.89 2.22 -0.81
CA LEU A 322 15.95 1.74 -1.80
C LEU A 322 16.39 0.37 -2.35
N GLY A 323 15.42 -0.46 -2.71
CA GLY A 323 15.69 -1.76 -3.33
C GLY A 323 14.43 -2.61 -3.41
N ALA A 324 14.37 -3.51 -4.37
CA ALA A 324 13.29 -4.47 -4.52
C ALA A 324 13.16 -5.37 -3.28
N ASN A 325 12.01 -6.01 -3.11
CA ASN A 325 11.83 -6.99 -2.05
C ASN A 325 12.80 -8.17 -2.26
N GLY A 326 13.48 -8.58 -1.18
CA GLY A 326 14.53 -9.60 -1.24
C GLY A 326 15.89 -9.15 -1.80
N ALA A 327 16.10 -7.83 -2.04
CA ALA A 327 17.40 -7.29 -2.47
C ALA A 327 18.47 -7.27 -1.37
N GLY A 328 18.11 -7.54 -0.11
CA GLY A 328 19.05 -7.59 1.01
C GLY A 328 19.04 -6.36 1.91
N LYS A 329 18.04 -5.47 1.83
CA LYS A 329 17.90 -4.25 2.66
C LYS A 329 18.03 -4.56 4.15
N THR A 330 17.17 -5.43 4.68
CA THR A 330 17.19 -5.86 6.09
C THR A 330 18.51 -6.54 6.47
N SER A 331 19.11 -7.33 5.56
CA SER A 331 20.41 -7.97 5.79
C SER A 331 21.55 -6.96 5.90
N LEU A 332 21.50 -5.88 5.11
CA LEU A 332 22.42 -4.76 5.20
C LEU A 332 22.31 -4.08 6.57
N LEU A 333 21.07 -3.78 7.02
CA LEU A 333 20.85 -3.18 8.34
C LEU A 333 21.34 -4.07 9.48
N ARG A 334 21.06 -5.37 9.43
CA ARG A 334 21.54 -6.35 10.42
C ARG A 334 23.06 -6.48 10.44
N MET A 335 23.69 -6.38 9.26
CA MET A 335 25.16 -6.34 9.20
C MET A 335 25.72 -5.10 9.90
N LEU A 336 25.13 -3.91 9.69
CA LEU A 336 25.54 -2.67 10.37
C LEU A 336 25.34 -2.74 11.89
N LEU A 337 24.31 -3.46 12.35
CA LEU A 337 24.07 -3.71 13.78
C LEU A 337 25.02 -4.76 14.38
N GLY A 338 25.80 -5.48 13.54
CA GLY A 338 26.68 -6.55 13.98
C GLY A 338 25.95 -7.87 14.30
N GLU A 339 24.68 -8.00 13.95
CA GLU A 339 23.90 -9.24 14.11
C GLU A 339 24.28 -10.29 13.07
N VAL A 340 24.70 -9.85 11.90
CA VAL A 340 25.19 -10.70 10.81
C VAL A 340 26.59 -10.25 10.46
N HIS A 341 27.54 -11.19 10.44
CA HIS A 341 28.92 -10.89 10.09
C HIS A 341 29.19 -11.14 8.61
N PRO A 342 29.92 -10.27 7.91
CA PRO A 342 30.33 -10.52 6.55
C PRO A 342 31.28 -11.73 6.48
N SER A 343 31.19 -12.51 5.41
CA SER A 343 32.06 -13.66 5.17
C SER A 343 33.49 -13.25 4.82
N HIS A 344 33.67 -12.05 4.26
CA HIS A 344 34.93 -11.40 3.95
C HIS A 344 34.83 -9.92 4.30
N GLY A 345 35.97 -9.28 4.58
CA GLY A 345 36.01 -7.88 5.00
C GLY A 345 35.68 -7.67 6.47
N ARG A 346 35.35 -6.44 6.83
CA ARG A 346 35.06 -6.08 8.23
C ARG A 346 34.11 -4.89 8.34
N LEU A 347 33.37 -4.86 9.44
CA LEU A 347 32.61 -3.70 9.91
C LEU A 347 33.34 -3.04 11.08
N VAL A 348 33.46 -1.72 11.04
CA VAL A 348 33.96 -0.91 12.16
C VAL A 348 32.80 0.00 12.62
N THR A 349 32.42 -0.16 13.89
CA THR A 349 31.39 0.67 14.53
C THR A 349 32.05 1.68 15.46
N GLY A 350 31.62 2.94 15.38
CA GLY A 350 32.13 4.01 16.23
C GLY A 350 31.90 3.75 17.73
N LYS A 351 32.87 4.05 18.58
CA LYS A 351 32.82 3.74 20.03
C LYS A 351 31.66 4.43 20.78
N THR A 352 31.14 5.53 20.25
CA THR A 352 30.06 6.31 20.85
C THR A 352 28.70 6.01 20.26
N VAL A 353 28.62 5.10 19.31
CA VAL A 353 27.39 4.71 18.63
C VAL A 353 26.46 3.99 19.61
N LYS A 354 25.22 4.53 19.73
CA LYS A 354 24.09 3.92 20.45
C LYS A 354 22.96 3.70 19.44
N PRO A 355 22.95 2.57 18.75
CA PRO A 355 21.95 2.31 17.74
C PRO A 355 20.62 1.92 18.38
N ALA A 356 19.52 2.40 17.81
CA ALA A 356 18.19 1.88 18.04
C ALA A 356 17.62 1.37 16.71
N TYR A 357 17.07 0.19 16.72
CA TYR A 357 16.57 -0.49 15.54
C TYR A 357 15.08 -0.79 15.65
N LEU A 358 14.28 -0.22 14.76
CA LEU A 358 12.90 -0.60 14.55
C LEU A 358 12.87 -1.65 13.45
N SER A 359 12.72 -2.91 13.83
CA SER A 359 12.65 -4.03 12.89
C SER A 359 11.27 -4.12 12.22
N GLN A 360 11.21 -4.79 11.09
CA GLN A 360 9.95 -5.11 10.41
C GLN A 360 9.04 -5.99 11.28
N HIS A 361 9.63 -6.90 12.08
CA HIS A 361 8.91 -7.73 13.03
C HIS A 361 8.94 -7.06 14.41
N LEU A 362 7.76 -6.83 14.96
CA LEU A 362 7.63 -6.23 16.28
C LEU A 362 8.16 -7.16 17.35
N GLU A 363 9.00 -6.66 18.26
CA GLU A 363 9.32 -7.39 19.49
C GLU A 363 8.04 -7.68 20.27
N GLU A 364 7.93 -8.89 20.79
CA GLU A 364 6.81 -9.25 21.67
C GLU A 364 6.94 -8.45 22.97
N LEU A 365 6.00 -7.54 23.17
CA LEU A 365 5.82 -6.84 24.43
C LEU A 365 4.85 -7.63 25.29
N ASP A 366 5.05 -7.60 26.61
CA ASP A 366 4.10 -8.20 27.54
C ASP A 366 2.70 -7.59 27.33
N PRO A 367 1.70 -8.37 26.93
CA PRO A 367 0.37 -7.88 26.62
C PRO A 367 -0.36 -7.28 27.83
N THR A 368 0.09 -7.59 29.05
CA THR A 368 -0.51 -7.10 30.29
C THR A 368 -0.03 -5.70 30.68
N TRP A 369 1.10 -5.23 30.14
CA TRP A 369 1.57 -3.88 30.43
C TRP A 369 0.65 -2.82 29.83
N ARG A 370 0.60 -1.67 30.47
CA ARG A 370 -0.02 -0.48 29.90
C ARG A 370 0.97 0.24 28.98
N VAL A 371 0.46 1.00 28.02
CA VAL A 371 1.31 1.78 27.08
C VAL A 371 2.34 2.62 27.83
N ILE A 372 1.90 3.40 28.81
CA ILE A 372 2.80 4.26 29.61
C ILE A 372 3.85 3.43 30.37
N GLU A 373 3.44 2.32 30.98
CA GLU A 373 4.35 1.43 31.71
C GLU A 373 5.42 0.83 30.80
N ALA A 374 5.03 0.41 29.58
CA ALA A 374 5.96 -0.13 28.60
C ALA A 374 7.04 0.87 28.19
N VAL A 375 6.73 2.18 28.18
CA VAL A 375 7.67 3.25 27.86
C VAL A 375 8.52 3.62 29.08
N GLU A 376 7.92 3.76 30.27
CA GLU A 376 8.62 4.08 31.51
C GLU A 376 9.65 3.03 31.95
N ARG A 377 9.46 1.75 31.53
CA ARG A 377 10.47 0.68 31.72
C ARG A 377 11.77 0.94 30.98
N VAL A 378 11.77 1.76 29.92
CA VAL A 378 12.98 2.19 29.23
C VAL A 378 13.59 3.39 29.96
N ALA A 379 12.83 4.45 30.14
CA ALA A 379 13.19 5.63 30.91
C ALA A 379 11.94 6.44 31.28
N GLN A 380 11.93 7.11 32.43
CA GLN A 380 10.84 8.01 32.83
C GLN A 380 10.93 9.36 32.14
N ARG A 381 12.12 9.80 31.82
CA ARG A 381 12.43 11.06 31.15
C ARG A 381 13.58 10.91 30.18
N VAL A 382 13.56 11.67 29.12
CA VAL A 382 14.67 11.81 28.17
C VAL A 382 15.15 13.25 28.17
N ASP A 383 16.47 13.45 28.23
CA ASP A 383 17.08 14.78 28.12
C ASP A 383 17.15 15.18 26.63
N LEU A 384 16.58 16.33 26.30
CA LEU A 384 16.56 16.91 24.95
C LEU A 384 17.67 17.95 24.76
N GLY A 385 18.61 18.02 25.68
CA GLY A 385 19.65 19.04 25.69
C GLY A 385 19.15 20.42 26.13
N LYS A 386 20.08 21.32 26.48
CA LYS A 386 19.80 22.69 26.92
C LYS A 386 18.86 22.77 28.14
N GLY A 387 18.84 21.74 28.99
CA GLY A 387 18.01 21.69 30.21
C GLY A 387 16.52 21.41 29.94
N ARG A 388 16.17 20.89 28.76
CA ARG A 388 14.79 20.45 28.45
C ARG A 388 14.70 18.95 28.64
N GLU A 389 13.74 18.50 29.40
CA GLU A 389 13.40 17.10 29.61
C GLU A 389 12.01 16.80 29.02
N LEU A 390 11.84 15.61 28.49
CA LEU A 390 10.57 15.10 28.03
C LEU A 390 10.21 13.86 28.84
N SER A 391 9.01 13.85 29.43
CA SER A 391 8.51 12.68 30.15
C SER A 391 7.99 11.61 29.19
N ALA A 392 7.92 10.36 29.68
CA ALA A 392 7.33 9.23 28.94
C ALA A 392 5.88 9.54 28.50
N GLY A 393 5.06 10.13 29.39
CA GLY A 393 3.68 10.50 29.06
C GLY A 393 3.60 11.56 27.95
N GLN A 394 4.44 12.58 27.99
CA GLN A 394 4.49 13.60 26.93
C GLN A 394 4.93 13.03 25.58
N LEU A 395 5.87 12.08 25.57
CA LEU A 395 6.29 11.41 24.32
C LEU A 395 5.18 10.51 23.79
N CYS A 396 4.48 9.78 24.68
CA CYS A 396 3.30 8.98 24.32
C CYS A 396 2.23 9.85 23.65
N GLU A 397 1.89 11.00 24.26
CA GLU A 397 0.88 11.93 23.74
C GLU A 397 1.23 12.44 22.33
N ARG A 398 2.50 12.80 22.12
CA ARG A 398 2.99 13.26 20.81
C ARG A 398 2.92 12.21 19.72
N LEU A 399 3.11 10.93 20.09
CA LEU A 399 2.99 9.80 19.18
C LEU A 399 1.57 9.21 19.12
N GLY A 400 0.57 10.02 19.55
CA GLY A 400 -0.84 9.71 19.35
C GLY A 400 -1.44 8.80 20.41
N PHE A 401 -0.79 8.64 21.58
CA PHE A 401 -1.37 8.02 22.76
C PHE A 401 -1.86 9.11 23.71
N GLY A 402 -3.09 9.59 23.53
CA GLY A 402 -3.72 10.55 24.43
C GLY A 402 -3.85 10.02 25.87
N ALA A 403 -4.31 10.86 26.80
CA ALA A 403 -4.35 10.53 28.24
C ALA A 403 -4.99 9.17 28.56
N ASP A 404 -6.12 8.84 27.91
CA ASP A 404 -6.80 7.56 28.11
C ASP A 404 -6.06 6.40 27.39
N GLY A 405 -5.53 6.66 26.19
CA GLY A 405 -4.78 5.67 25.39
C GLY A 405 -3.50 5.19 26.07
N GLN A 406 -2.88 6.01 26.92
CA GLN A 406 -1.68 5.64 27.69
C GLN A 406 -1.95 4.52 28.72
N TRP A 407 -3.21 4.35 29.13
CA TRP A 407 -3.64 3.34 30.08
C TRP A 407 -4.16 2.05 29.43
N THR A 408 -4.22 2.01 28.10
CA THR A 408 -4.64 0.83 27.32
C THR A 408 -3.60 -0.29 27.50
N PRO A 409 -4.04 -1.55 27.74
CA PRO A 409 -3.15 -2.70 27.73
C PRO A 409 -2.52 -2.90 26.35
N VAL A 410 -1.24 -3.29 26.31
CA VAL A 410 -0.50 -3.56 25.07
C VAL A 410 -1.18 -4.66 24.24
N GLY A 411 -1.81 -5.63 24.89
CA GLY A 411 -2.56 -6.70 24.24
C GLY A 411 -3.74 -6.22 23.38
N ASP A 412 -4.35 -5.10 23.77
CA ASP A 412 -5.54 -4.54 23.11
C ASP A 412 -5.19 -3.57 21.97
N LEU A 413 -3.89 -3.27 21.78
CA LEU A 413 -3.44 -2.37 20.74
C LEU A 413 -3.51 -3.04 19.36
N SER A 414 -3.89 -2.26 18.34
CA SER A 414 -3.75 -2.62 16.93
C SER A 414 -2.27 -2.76 16.53
N GLY A 415 -1.99 -3.37 15.37
CA GLY A 415 -0.64 -3.52 14.84
C GLY A 415 0.10 -2.18 14.71
N GLY A 416 -0.56 -1.17 14.13
CA GLY A 416 -0.01 0.18 13.99
C GLY A 416 0.25 0.88 15.33
N GLU A 417 -0.65 0.70 16.33
CA GLU A 417 -0.43 1.23 17.68
C GLU A 417 0.73 0.55 18.39
N ARG A 418 0.88 -0.77 18.25
CA ARG A 418 2.06 -1.48 18.78
C ARG A 418 3.36 -0.98 18.17
N ARG A 419 3.36 -0.70 16.86
CA ARG A 419 4.52 -0.16 16.15
C ARG A 419 4.86 1.26 16.64
N ARG A 420 3.87 2.13 16.84
CA ARG A 420 4.04 3.44 17.46
C ARG A 420 4.62 3.33 18.88
N LEU A 421 4.11 2.40 19.67
CA LEU A 421 4.61 2.15 21.03
C LEU A 421 6.09 1.72 21.02
N GLN A 422 6.49 0.85 20.11
CA GLN A 422 7.90 0.45 20.00
C GLN A 422 8.80 1.62 19.59
N LEU A 423 8.38 2.43 18.62
CA LEU A 423 9.09 3.63 18.25
C LEU A 423 9.24 4.59 19.44
N THR A 424 8.16 4.79 20.22
CA THR A 424 8.18 5.60 21.43
C THR A 424 9.24 5.09 22.43
N ARG A 425 9.29 3.76 22.63
CA ARG A 425 10.28 3.12 23.51
C ARG A 425 11.72 3.31 23.02
N LEU A 426 11.96 3.14 21.71
CA LEU A 426 13.27 3.34 21.10
C LEU A 426 13.77 4.78 21.32
N LEU A 427 12.91 5.77 21.13
CA LEU A 427 13.25 7.18 21.30
C LEU A 427 13.49 7.55 22.76
N MET A 428 12.78 6.93 23.71
CA MET A 428 13.04 7.08 25.15
C MET A 428 14.45 6.61 25.55
N GLY A 429 15.05 5.68 24.78
CA GLY A 429 16.44 5.24 24.98
C GLY A 429 17.50 6.27 24.62
N ALA A 430 17.13 7.46 24.12
CA ALA A 430 18.04 8.51 23.64
C ALA A 430 19.14 7.96 22.71
N PRO A 431 18.78 7.32 21.58
CA PRO A 431 19.75 6.84 20.62
C PRO A 431 20.41 8.00 19.89
N ASN A 432 21.63 7.78 19.36
CA ASN A 432 22.28 8.73 18.45
C ASN A 432 22.38 8.20 17.00
N VAL A 433 22.00 6.95 16.80
CA VAL A 433 21.80 6.33 15.49
C VAL A 433 20.44 5.64 15.51
N LEU A 434 19.58 5.99 14.58
CA LEU A 434 18.25 5.40 14.45
C LEU A 434 18.15 4.68 13.11
N ILE A 435 17.84 3.39 13.17
CA ILE A 435 17.69 2.51 12.01
C ILE A 435 16.23 2.08 11.96
N LEU A 436 15.54 2.41 10.87
CA LEU A 436 14.12 2.13 10.70
C LEU A 436 13.92 1.23 9.48
N ASP A 437 13.38 0.04 9.69
CA ASP A 437 13.05 -0.92 8.64
C ASP A 437 11.53 -0.94 8.42
N GLU A 438 11.09 -0.32 7.31
CA GLU A 438 9.67 -0.12 6.94
C GLU A 438 8.82 0.54 8.05
N PRO A 439 9.22 1.71 8.56
CA PRO A 439 8.53 2.35 9.68
C PRO A 439 7.12 2.83 9.34
N THR A 440 6.82 3.01 8.07
CA THR A 440 5.58 3.58 7.55
C THR A 440 4.43 2.59 7.44
N ASN A 441 4.72 1.30 7.49
CA ASN A 441 3.69 0.26 7.41
C ASN A 441 2.70 0.38 8.56
N ASP A 442 1.40 0.26 8.24
CA ASP A 442 0.27 0.32 9.17
C ASP A 442 0.02 1.70 9.82
N PHE A 443 0.75 2.76 9.43
CA PHE A 443 0.52 4.12 9.92
C PHE A 443 -0.48 4.84 9.03
N ASP A 444 -1.41 5.57 9.66
CA ASP A 444 -2.25 6.51 8.94
C ASP A 444 -1.48 7.80 8.65
N VAL A 445 -2.02 8.61 7.74
CA VAL A 445 -1.39 9.84 7.24
C VAL A 445 -1.05 10.83 8.37
N GLU A 446 -1.89 10.94 9.40
CA GLU A 446 -1.64 11.83 10.54
C GLU A 446 -0.47 11.32 11.39
N THR A 447 -0.41 10.02 11.64
CA THR A 447 0.71 9.38 12.35
C THR A 447 2.01 9.49 11.56
N LEU A 448 1.96 9.33 10.23
CA LEU A 448 3.13 9.54 9.36
C LEU A 448 3.65 10.96 9.46
N SER A 449 2.76 11.97 9.42
CA SER A 449 3.16 13.38 9.57
C SER A 449 3.79 13.66 10.94
N ALA A 450 3.24 13.09 12.01
CA ALA A 450 3.81 13.21 13.36
C ALA A 450 5.19 12.55 13.47
N LEU A 451 5.38 11.41 12.79
CA LEU A 451 6.69 10.73 12.71
C LEU A 451 7.70 11.58 11.94
N GLU A 452 7.32 12.16 10.80
CA GLU A 452 8.16 13.05 10.01
C GLU A 452 8.65 14.25 10.85
N ASP A 453 7.73 14.94 11.50
CA ASP A 453 8.06 16.11 12.34
C ASP A 453 9.01 15.72 13.51
N LEU A 454 8.83 14.53 14.07
CA LEU A 454 9.70 14.02 15.12
C LEU A 454 11.09 13.68 14.60
N LEU A 455 11.18 13.07 13.42
CA LEU A 455 12.45 12.73 12.78
C LEU A 455 13.19 13.96 12.27
N ASP A 456 12.47 15.02 11.83
CA ASP A 456 13.07 16.31 11.49
C ASP A 456 13.85 16.91 12.67
N GLY A 457 13.37 16.71 13.90
CA GLY A 457 14.04 17.14 15.12
C GLY A 457 15.19 16.22 15.60
N PHE A 458 15.40 15.07 14.98
CA PHE A 458 16.44 14.14 15.39
C PHE A 458 17.82 14.56 14.87
N ALA A 459 18.74 14.86 15.79
CA ALA A 459 20.09 15.36 15.45
C ALA A 459 21.12 14.24 15.18
N GLY A 460 20.74 12.97 15.30
CA GLY A 460 21.60 11.80 15.09
C GLY A 460 21.64 11.35 13.62
N THR A 461 22.30 10.22 13.39
CA THR A 461 22.33 9.56 12.07
C THR A 461 21.08 8.72 11.88
N LEU A 462 20.44 8.84 10.72
CA LEU A 462 19.24 8.10 10.33
C LEU A 462 19.56 7.16 9.17
N LEU A 463 19.12 5.91 9.27
CA LEU A 463 19.11 4.94 8.19
C LEU A 463 17.67 4.43 8.05
N ILE A 464 17.05 4.65 6.91
CA ILE A 464 15.65 4.34 6.70
C ILE A 464 15.48 3.47 5.46
N VAL A 465 14.86 2.32 5.64
CA VAL A 465 14.29 1.52 4.57
C VAL A 465 12.79 1.78 4.54
N SER A 466 12.26 2.30 3.45
CA SER A 466 10.83 2.48 3.26
C SER A 466 10.45 2.41 1.79
N HIS A 467 9.19 2.10 1.53
CA HIS A 467 8.57 2.17 0.22
C HIS A 467 7.71 3.43 0.05
N ASP A 468 7.48 4.20 1.11
CA ASP A 468 6.81 5.50 1.06
C ASP A 468 7.77 6.57 0.52
N ARG A 469 7.54 6.97 -0.73
CA ARG A 469 8.37 7.95 -1.44
C ARG A 469 8.37 9.32 -0.74
N TYR A 470 7.19 9.83 -0.35
CA TYR A 470 7.08 11.14 0.30
C TYR A 470 7.75 11.18 1.66
N PHE A 471 7.62 10.10 2.43
CA PHE A 471 8.32 9.97 3.70
C PHE A 471 9.84 10.01 3.53
N LEU A 472 10.37 9.25 2.57
CA LEU A 472 11.81 9.22 2.30
C LEU A 472 12.33 10.59 1.82
N GLU A 473 11.63 11.24 0.86
CA GLU A 473 12.05 12.53 0.32
C GLU A 473 11.98 13.66 1.37
N ARG A 474 11.09 13.53 2.38
CA ARG A 474 10.98 14.51 3.47
C ARG A 474 12.04 14.32 4.55
N VAL A 475 12.37 13.09 4.89
CA VAL A 475 13.20 12.77 6.08
C VAL A 475 14.65 12.54 5.74
N CYS A 476 14.99 12.10 4.52
CA CYS A 476 16.33 11.75 4.09
C CYS A 476 16.94 12.80 3.17
N ASP A 477 18.25 13.05 3.35
CA ASP A 477 19.03 13.95 2.51
C ASP A 477 19.78 13.20 1.42
N ASP A 478 20.24 11.97 1.74
CA ASP A 478 21.00 11.09 0.85
C ASP A 478 20.21 9.83 0.53
N PHE A 479 20.39 9.27 -0.66
CA PHE A 479 19.73 8.04 -1.06
C PHE A 479 20.74 7.03 -1.61
N VAL A 480 20.54 5.76 -1.25
CA VAL A 480 21.30 4.65 -1.81
C VAL A 480 20.36 3.56 -2.32
N GLY A 481 20.78 2.87 -3.38
CA GLY A 481 19.99 1.83 -4.03
C GLY A 481 20.70 0.49 -4.12
N LEU A 482 19.95 -0.57 -3.88
CA LEU A 482 20.33 -1.97 -4.15
C LEU A 482 19.72 -2.36 -5.49
N LEU A 483 20.53 -2.27 -6.57
CA LEU A 483 20.07 -2.44 -7.94
C LEU A 483 20.12 -3.91 -8.42
N GLY A 484 20.60 -4.83 -7.58
CA GLY A 484 20.79 -6.25 -7.93
C GLY A 484 22.17 -6.56 -8.49
N ASP A 485 23.09 -5.61 -8.44
CA ASP A 485 24.50 -5.72 -8.84
C ASP A 485 25.43 -6.01 -7.65
N GLU A 486 24.84 -6.46 -6.51
CA GLU A 486 25.55 -6.79 -5.28
C GLU A 486 26.32 -5.62 -4.64
N GLN A 487 25.97 -4.38 -5.03
CA GLN A 487 26.60 -3.14 -4.56
C GLN A 487 25.56 -2.19 -3.98
N VAL A 488 26.01 -1.30 -3.11
CA VAL A 488 25.24 -0.13 -2.66
C VAL A 488 25.62 1.04 -3.56
N ARG A 489 24.64 1.59 -4.28
CA ARG A 489 24.85 2.67 -5.26
C ARG A 489 24.23 3.97 -4.78
N ASP A 490 25.01 5.06 -4.82
CA ASP A 490 24.46 6.39 -4.54
C ASP A 490 23.42 6.78 -5.60
N LEU A 491 22.36 7.44 -5.15
CA LEU A 491 21.22 7.89 -5.95
C LEU A 491 21.00 9.40 -5.74
N PRO A 492 21.78 10.28 -6.38
CA PRO A 492 21.70 11.73 -6.14
C PRO A 492 20.32 12.35 -6.46
N SER A 493 19.53 11.74 -7.32
CA SER A 493 18.15 12.18 -7.62
C SER A 493 17.07 11.32 -6.92
N GLY A 494 17.43 10.60 -5.85
CA GLY A 494 16.50 9.86 -5.01
C GLY A 494 15.76 8.73 -5.71
N VAL A 495 14.46 8.62 -5.41
CA VAL A 495 13.59 7.53 -5.87
C VAL A 495 13.46 7.49 -7.40
N ASP A 496 13.37 8.65 -8.06
CA ASP A 496 13.27 8.72 -9.53
C ASP A 496 14.50 8.14 -10.23
N GLU A 497 15.67 8.36 -9.66
CA GLU A 497 16.89 7.78 -10.20
C GLU A 497 16.94 6.27 -10.01
N TYR A 498 16.51 5.80 -8.86
CA TYR A 498 16.36 4.37 -8.59
C TYR A 498 15.49 3.70 -9.66
N LEU A 499 14.28 4.22 -9.88
CA LEU A 499 13.34 3.66 -10.87
C LEU A 499 13.93 3.66 -12.29
N ARG A 500 14.57 4.76 -12.71
CA ARG A 500 15.24 4.85 -14.02
C ARG A 500 16.36 3.83 -14.19
N ARG A 501 17.23 3.68 -13.16
CA ARG A 501 18.34 2.72 -13.23
C ARG A 501 17.83 1.28 -13.22
N ARG A 502 16.80 0.97 -12.45
CA ARG A 502 16.18 -0.36 -12.44
C ARG A 502 15.53 -0.71 -13.79
N ALA A 503 14.80 0.22 -14.39
CA ALA A 503 14.25 0.04 -15.72
C ALA A 503 15.35 -0.22 -16.77
N ALA A 504 16.47 0.50 -16.68
CA ALA A 504 17.61 0.28 -17.58
C ALA A 504 18.25 -1.12 -17.39
N VAL A 505 18.44 -1.56 -16.14
CA VAL A 505 18.98 -2.90 -15.84
C VAL A 505 18.05 -4.00 -16.39
N ARG A 506 16.73 -3.83 -16.23
CA ARG A 506 15.73 -4.77 -16.74
C ARG A 506 15.77 -4.85 -18.27
N LEU A 507 15.79 -3.72 -18.98
CA LEU A 507 15.91 -3.66 -20.44
C LEU A 507 17.21 -4.30 -20.94
N GLU A 508 18.31 -4.12 -20.21
CA GLU A 508 19.57 -4.78 -20.56
C GLU A 508 19.52 -6.29 -20.36
N ALA A 509 18.88 -6.77 -19.29
CA ALA A 509 18.68 -8.19 -19.04
C ALA A 509 17.80 -8.83 -20.15
N GLU A 510 16.71 -8.18 -20.53
CA GLU A 510 15.83 -8.61 -21.63
C GLU A 510 16.59 -8.65 -22.98
N ARG A 511 17.40 -7.64 -23.28
CA ARG A 511 18.26 -7.63 -24.47
C ARG A 511 19.28 -8.76 -24.47
N ARG A 512 19.91 -9.04 -23.32
CA ARG A 512 20.86 -10.15 -23.20
C ARG A 512 20.17 -11.51 -23.35
N ALA A 513 18.98 -11.68 -22.78
CA ALA A 513 18.17 -12.88 -22.98
C ALA A 513 17.78 -13.07 -24.45
N SER A 514 17.38 -12.00 -25.14
CA SER A 514 17.06 -12.05 -26.59
C SER A 514 18.27 -12.33 -27.48
N VAL A 515 19.47 -11.92 -27.07
CA VAL A 515 20.74 -12.17 -27.81
C VAL A 515 21.30 -13.56 -27.52
N ALA A 516 21.01 -14.12 -26.30
CA ALA A 516 21.47 -15.45 -25.90
C ALA A 516 20.63 -16.59 -26.52
N ALA A 517 19.46 -16.28 -27.10
CA ALA A 517 18.72 -17.25 -27.90
C ALA A 517 19.51 -17.55 -29.19
N PRO A 518 19.79 -18.83 -29.55
CA PRO A 518 20.67 -19.17 -30.67
C PRO A 518 20.16 -18.63 -32.00
N SER A 519 20.93 -17.76 -32.61
CA SER A 519 20.63 -17.14 -33.90
C SER A 519 20.72 -18.15 -35.05
N SER A 520 19.59 -18.55 -35.62
CA SER A 520 19.53 -19.05 -36.98
C SER A 520 19.52 -17.91 -38.00
N PRO A 521 20.08 -18.07 -39.22
CA PRO A 521 20.41 -16.95 -40.12
C PRO A 521 19.20 -16.17 -40.65
N ALA A 522 19.36 -14.87 -40.65
CA ALA A 522 18.38 -13.84 -40.86
C ALA A 522 17.51 -13.94 -42.13
N LYS A 523 16.22 -14.15 -41.94
CA LYS A 523 15.17 -13.55 -42.81
C LYS A 523 14.61 -12.32 -42.08
N SER A 524 14.28 -11.25 -42.84
CA SER A 524 13.83 -9.97 -42.26
C SER A 524 12.70 -10.14 -41.23
N SER A 525 12.75 -9.42 -40.10
CA SER A 525 11.78 -9.55 -38.98
C SER A 525 10.31 -9.49 -39.45
N ALA A 526 9.98 -8.60 -40.38
CA ALA A 526 8.64 -8.47 -40.93
C ALA A 526 8.18 -9.67 -41.81
N ALA A 527 9.09 -10.49 -42.33
CA ALA A 527 8.72 -11.70 -43.06
C ALA A 527 8.55 -12.89 -42.09
N ARG A 528 9.30 -12.94 -41.00
CA ARG A 528 9.15 -13.93 -39.92
C ARG A 528 7.84 -13.71 -39.17
N ASP A 529 7.55 -12.47 -38.79
CA ASP A 529 6.29 -12.15 -38.08
C ASP A 529 5.05 -12.50 -38.92
N ARG A 530 5.12 -12.34 -40.25
CA ARG A 530 4.05 -12.76 -41.15
C ARG A 530 3.98 -14.27 -41.34
N GLU A 531 5.09 -15.00 -41.34
CA GLU A 531 5.12 -16.47 -41.38
C GLU A 531 4.61 -17.06 -40.06
N VAL A 532 5.02 -16.52 -38.93
CA VAL A 532 4.54 -16.92 -37.59
C VAL A 532 3.03 -16.65 -37.46
N GLN A 533 2.55 -15.46 -37.81
CA GLN A 533 1.11 -15.15 -37.78
C GLN A 533 0.29 -16.06 -38.72
N LYS A 534 0.83 -16.42 -39.89
CA LYS A 534 0.16 -17.37 -40.79
C LYS A 534 0.13 -18.78 -40.22
N ALA A 535 1.22 -19.23 -39.56
CA ALA A 535 1.29 -20.52 -38.93
C ALA A 535 0.32 -20.60 -37.72
N GLN A 536 0.31 -19.59 -36.89
CA GLN A 536 -0.65 -19.46 -35.78
C GLN A 536 -2.10 -19.49 -36.24
N ALA A 537 -2.47 -18.65 -37.21
CA ALA A 537 -3.83 -18.61 -37.77
C ALA A 537 -4.24 -19.93 -38.45
N ARG A 538 -3.27 -20.73 -38.94
CA ARG A 538 -3.55 -22.07 -39.48
C ARG A 538 -3.81 -23.08 -38.38
N LEU A 539 -3.03 -23.07 -37.32
CA LEU A 539 -3.20 -23.95 -36.16
C LEU A 539 -4.51 -23.64 -35.43
N GLU A 540 -4.83 -22.39 -35.21
CA GLU A 540 -6.11 -21.94 -34.62
C GLU A 540 -7.32 -22.51 -35.39
N ARG A 541 -7.33 -22.40 -36.72
CA ARG A 541 -8.42 -22.95 -37.53
C ARG A 541 -8.52 -24.48 -37.46
N GLN A 542 -7.41 -25.17 -37.22
CA GLN A 542 -7.40 -26.63 -37.06
C GLN A 542 -7.92 -27.01 -35.67
N ILE A 543 -7.51 -26.30 -34.63
CA ILE A 543 -8.00 -26.48 -33.27
C ILE A 543 -9.52 -26.22 -33.19
N ASP A 544 -10.01 -25.13 -33.81
CA ASP A 544 -11.44 -24.81 -33.85
C ASP A 544 -12.27 -25.91 -34.55
N LYS A 545 -11.75 -26.47 -35.64
CA LYS A 545 -12.42 -27.59 -36.33
C LYS A 545 -12.51 -28.85 -35.45
N LEU A 546 -11.45 -29.13 -34.71
CA LEU A 546 -11.45 -30.29 -33.80
C LEU A 546 -12.39 -30.07 -32.62
N ARG A 547 -12.48 -28.85 -32.09
CA ARG A 547 -13.48 -28.47 -31.07
C ARG A 547 -14.91 -28.61 -31.55
N GLN A 548 -15.18 -28.16 -32.77
CA GLN A 548 -16.52 -28.37 -33.36
C GLN A 548 -16.83 -29.87 -33.49
N ARG A 549 -15.87 -30.66 -33.93
CA ARG A 549 -16.04 -32.14 -34.06
C ARG A 549 -16.24 -32.82 -32.71
N GLU A 550 -15.58 -32.35 -31.67
CA GLU A 550 -15.73 -32.83 -30.30
C GLU A 550 -17.15 -32.60 -29.78
N VAL A 551 -17.72 -31.39 -30.01
CA VAL A 551 -19.11 -31.07 -29.65
C VAL A 551 -20.09 -32.00 -30.42
N GLU A 552 -19.90 -32.17 -31.75
CA GLU A 552 -20.72 -33.06 -32.54
C GLU A 552 -20.70 -34.50 -32.04
N LEU A 553 -19.51 -35.01 -31.64
CA LEU A 553 -19.33 -36.34 -31.10
C LEU A 553 -20.00 -36.52 -29.74
N HIS A 554 -19.96 -35.48 -28.89
CA HIS A 554 -20.68 -35.48 -27.61
C HIS A 554 -22.20 -35.50 -27.81
N ASP A 555 -22.73 -34.75 -28.78
CA ASP A 555 -24.15 -34.76 -29.11
C ASP A 555 -24.58 -36.13 -29.65
N LEU A 556 -23.77 -36.74 -30.54
CA LEU A 556 -24.04 -38.08 -31.08
C LEU A 556 -23.95 -39.21 -30.00
N LEU A 557 -23.02 -39.06 -29.03
CA LEU A 557 -22.93 -39.99 -27.90
C LEU A 557 -24.17 -39.89 -26.99
N ALA A 558 -24.68 -38.67 -26.78
CA ALA A 558 -25.92 -38.45 -26.02
C ALA A 558 -27.13 -39.04 -26.74
N GLU A 559 -27.23 -38.87 -28.07
CA GLU A 559 -28.34 -39.34 -28.89
C GLU A 559 -28.37 -40.89 -29.00
N HIS A 560 -27.19 -41.53 -29.03
CA HIS A 560 -27.03 -42.98 -29.15
C HIS A 560 -26.69 -43.69 -27.84
N SER A 561 -26.95 -43.11 -26.70
CA SER A 561 -26.56 -43.59 -25.35
C SER A 561 -27.01 -45.01 -24.99
N THR A 562 -27.98 -45.60 -25.74
CA THR A 562 -28.50 -46.96 -25.55
C THR A 562 -27.89 -48.00 -26.53
N ASP A 563 -27.10 -47.58 -27.52
CA ASP A 563 -26.50 -48.45 -28.54
C ASP A 563 -25.01 -48.65 -28.24
N TYR A 564 -24.69 -49.78 -27.59
CA TYR A 564 -23.34 -50.07 -27.08
C TYR A 564 -22.25 -50.12 -28.17
N GLU A 565 -22.59 -50.62 -29.38
CA GLU A 565 -21.60 -50.68 -30.47
C GLU A 565 -21.25 -49.28 -30.98
N LYS A 566 -22.25 -48.43 -31.17
CA LYS A 566 -22.03 -47.05 -31.63
C LYS A 566 -21.34 -46.19 -30.57
N VAL A 567 -21.72 -46.33 -29.31
CA VAL A 567 -21.04 -45.61 -28.18
C VAL A 567 -19.56 -45.96 -28.11
N THR A 568 -19.19 -47.21 -28.36
CA THR A 568 -17.78 -47.62 -28.35
C THR A 568 -17.00 -46.99 -29.49
N VAL A 569 -17.54 -46.99 -30.72
CA VAL A 569 -16.88 -46.41 -31.90
C VAL A 569 -16.78 -44.88 -31.78
N LEU A 570 -17.85 -44.19 -31.36
CA LEU A 570 -17.87 -42.74 -31.17
C LEU A 570 -16.95 -42.32 -30.01
N GLY A 571 -16.84 -43.13 -28.97
CA GLY A 571 -15.91 -42.90 -27.85
C GLY A 571 -14.44 -43.08 -28.21
N GLU A 572 -14.10 -43.94 -29.18
CA GLU A 572 -12.75 -44.05 -29.73
C GLU A 572 -12.42 -42.85 -30.62
N GLU A 573 -13.37 -42.43 -31.46
CA GLU A 573 -13.21 -41.23 -32.32
C GLU A 573 -13.05 -39.95 -31.47
N LEU A 574 -13.79 -39.84 -30.39
CA LEU A 574 -13.68 -38.69 -29.46
C LEU A 574 -12.28 -38.63 -28.85
N ARG A 575 -11.75 -39.72 -28.34
CA ARG A 575 -10.38 -39.79 -27.77
C ARG A 575 -9.30 -39.43 -28.80
N ASP A 576 -9.48 -39.83 -30.04
CA ASP A 576 -8.55 -39.51 -31.14
C ASP A 576 -8.60 -38.00 -31.45
N VAL A 577 -9.78 -37.39 -31.46
CA VAL A 577 -9.98 -35.95 -31.67
C VAL A 577 -9.38 -35.13 -30.51
N GLU A 578 -9.61 -35.53 -29.25
CA GLU A 578 -9.02 -34.92 -28.06
C GLU A 578 -7.49 -34.94 -28.06
N THR A 579 -6.93 -36.15 -28.37
CA THR A 579 -5.46 -36.32 -28.44
C THR A 579 -4.84 -35.45 -29.54
N ARG A 580 -5.51 -35.39 -30.70
CA ARG A 580 -5.04 -34.58 -31.84
C ARG A 580 -5.16 -33.07 -31.57
N ARG A 581 -6.20 -32.65 -30.85
CA ARG A 581 -6.36 -31.29 -30.41
C ARG A 581 -5.26 -30.89 -29.45
N SER A 582 -4.99 -31.69 -28.44
CA SER A 582 -3.92 -31.44 -27.45
C SER A 582 -2.54 -31.28 -28.12
N LEU A 583 -2.20 -32.15 -29.08
CA LEU A 583 -0.93 -32.02 -29.83
C LEU A 583 -0.83 -30.72 -30.63
N LEU A 584 -1.93 -30.26 -31.24
CA LEU A 584 -1.95 -28.99 -31.99
C LEU A 584 -1.95 -27.76 -31.05
N GLU A 585 -2.52 -27.89 -29.87
CA GLU A 585 -2.46 -26.86 -28.83
C GLU A 585 -1.02 -26.72 -28.30
N ASP A 586 -0.31 -27.82 -28.07
CA ASP A 586 1.11 -27.83 -27.71
C ASP A 586 2.00 -27.24 -28.82
N GLU A 587 1.74 -27.56 -30.09
CA GLU A 587 2.45 -26.98 -31.22
C GLU A 587 2.17 -25.46 -31.35
N TRP A 588 0.94 -25.03 -31.10
CA TRP A 588 0.58 -23.62 -31.10
C TRP A 588 1.30 -22.83 -29.99
N LEU A 589 1.44 -23.41 -28.80
CA LEU A 589 2.19 -22.82 -27.68
C LEU A 589 3.65 -22.54 -28.04
N THR A 590 4.31 -23.41 -28.83
CA THR A 590 5.71 -23.19 -29.26
C THR A 590 5.89 -21.97 -30.17
N PHE A 591 4.83 -21.42 -30.75
CA PHE A 591 4.87 -20.19 -31.56
C PHE A 591 4.56 -18.93 -30.76
N VAL A 592 4.14 -19.07 -29.48
CA VAL A 592 3.79 -17.96 -28.59
C VAL A 592 4.96 -17.64 -27.65
N GLU A 593 5.86 -18.60 -27.42
CA GLU A 593 7.17 -18.37 -26.80
C GLU A 593 8.13 -17.65 -27.78
#